data_94f0d891abe7c6ea8f5098981da89599
#
_entry.id   94f0d891abe7c6ea8f5098981da89599
#
_cell.length_a   1.000
_cell.length_b   1.000
_cell.length_c   1.000
_cell.angle_alpha   90.00
_cell.angle_beta   90.00
_cell.angle_gamma   90.00
#
_symmetry.space_group_name_H-M   'P 1'
#
loop_
_entity.id
_entity.type
_entity.pdbx_description
1 polymer ?
#
loop_
_entity_poly.entity_id
_entity_poly.type
_entity_poly.pdbx_seq_one_letter_code
_entity_poly.pdbx_strand_id
1 'polypeptide(L)'
;NEIKPVIEKEYPILEPCFGHLKGSDISNAQELFDTHMAEALYHDGKVCGYIKAAHDIDVNLSAHTMFENLVVKASGVLAAVELVTKNDINRDDIDYVIECSEEACGDVNQRGGGNFAKSIAEIVGLQNATGSDTRGFCAAPIHSLIEASALVKSGVYKNVMVVAGGSTAKLGMNAKDHVKKGFPVLEDVVGGFAILISENDGVHPVLRTDIVGRHTVKTGSSPQAVISSLVSHSLEENGLKITDVDKYSVEMQNPDITKPAGAGNVPEANYKMIAALAVKQGDLDRKELANFIKEKGLVGWAPTQGHIPSGIPYAGHAIKDLTEGDYNRVMFVGKGSLFLGRMTNLFDGVSIVMERNDGKMEDESSVSSESEKDQI
;
A
#
# COMPACT_ATOMS: atom_id res chain seq x y z
N ASN A 1 -28.12 -9.50 -10.14
CA ASN A 1 -29.31 -8.68 -9.92
C ASN A 1 -29.61 -8.41 -8.42
N GLU A 2 -29.17 -9.26 -7.49
CA GLU A 2 -29.36 -9.07 -6.03
C GLU A 2 -28.32 -8.11 -5.43
N ILE A 3 -27.09 -8.11 -5.92
CA ILE A 3 -25.97 -7.30 -5.40
C ILE A 3 -26.06 -5.84 -5.90
N LYS A 4 -26.50 -5.65 -7.16
CA LYS A 4 -26.56 -4.31 -7.76
C LYS A 4 -27.31 -3.28 -6.90
N PRO A 5 -28.53 -3.55 -6.38
CA PRO A 5 -29.24 -2.58 -5.54
C PRO A 5 -28.52 -2.25 -4.23
N VAL A 6 -27.75 -3.20 -3.67
CA VAL A 6 -26.96 -2.98 -2.47
C VAL A 6 -25.82 -2.03 -2.74
N ILE A 7 -25.07 -2.26 -3.84
CA ILE A 7 -23.94 -1.41 -4.22
C ILE A 7 -24.41 -0.02 -4.62
N GLU A 8 -25.51 0.09 -5.38
CA GLU A 8 -26.09 1.37 -5.77
C GLU A 8 -26.54 2.21 -4.56
N LYS A 9 -27.04 1.55 -3.52
CA LYS A 9 -27.43 2.21 -2.27
C LYS A 9 -26.23 2.65 -1.44
N GLU A 10 -25.25 1.77 -1.26
CA GLU A 10 -24.07 2.03 -0.42
C GLU A 10 -23.04 2.94 -1.13
N TYR A 11 -22.94 2.81 -2.45
CA TYR A 11 -21.97 3.54 -3.28
C TYR A 11 -22.63 4.15 -4.53
N PRO A 12 -23.48 5.19 -4.39
CA PRO A 12 -24.20 5.81 -5.51
C PRO A 12 -23.28 6.32 -6.63
N ILE A 13 -22.06 6.70 -6.29
CA ILE A 13 -21.02 7.13 -7.23
C ILE A 13 -20.70 6.07 -8.30
N LEU A 14 -20.93 4.79 -8.02
CA LEU A 14 -20.70 3.68 -8.93
C LEU A 14 -21.91 3.35 -9.82
N GLU A 15 -23.06 4.01 -9.63
CA GLU A 15 -24.27 3.76 -10.41
C GLU A 15 -24.02 3.79 -11.95
N PRO A 16 -23.27 4.78 -12.50
CA PRO A 16 -23.00 4.84 -13.93
C PRO A 16 -22.30 3.60 -14.49
N CYS A 17 -21.49 2.94 -13.65
CA CYS A 17 -20.77 1.72 -14.06
C CYS A 17 -21.70 0.54 -14.32
N PHE A 18 -22.89 0.54 -13.72
CA PHE A 18 -23.85 -0.57 -13.83
C PHE A 18 -24.86 -0.42 -14.98
N GLY A 19 -25.01 0.80 -15.51
CA GLY A 19 -26.00 1.10 -16.55
C GLY A 19 -25.84 0.30 -17.84
N HIS A 20 -24.63 -0.12 -18.13
CA HIS A 20 -24.27 -0.84 -19.37
C HIS A 20 -24.09 -2.36 -19.15
N LEU A 21 -24.15 -2.83 -17.91
CA LEU A 21 -23.95 -4.25 -17.62
C LEU A 21 -25.18 -5.07 -18.02
N LYS A 22 -24.96 -5.95 -19.00
CA LYS A 22 -25.91 -7.00 -19.35
C LYS A 22 -25.48 -8.26 -18.61
N GLY A 23 -26.36 -8.82 -17.79
CA GLY A 23 -26.09 -10.12 -17.17
C GLY A 23 -25.85 -11.19 -18.24
N SER A 24 -24.99 -12.15 -17.94
CA SER A 24 -24.79 -13.35 -18.75
C SER A 24 -25.64 -14.50 -18.23
N ASP A 25 -26.06 -15.37 -19.11
CA ASP A 25 -26.69 -16.63 -18.71
C ASP A 25 -25.62 -17.55 -18.08
N ILE A 26 -25.86 -17.97 -16.84
CA ILE A 26 -24.97 -18.88 -16.12
C ILE A 26 -25.37 -20.35 -16.26
N SER A 27 -26.45 -20.67 -16.97
CA SER A 27 -26.94 -22.05 -17.13
C SER A 27 -25.91 -22.99 -17.76
N ASN A 28 -25.04 -22.47 -18.62
CA ASN A 28 -23.96 -23.22 -19.28
C ASN A 28 -22.60 -23.06 -18.62
N ALA A 29 -22.53 -22.46 -17.43
CA ALA A 29 -21.25 -22.18 -16.75
C ALA A 29 -20.60 -23.45 -16.14
N GLN A 30 -21.37 -24.50 -15.87
CA GLN A 30 -20.86 -25.71 -15.23
C GLN A 30 -19.71 -26.36 -16.00
N GLU A 31 -19.81 -26.47 -17.32
CA GLU A 31 -18.72 -26.99 -18.14
C GLU A 31 -17.44 -26.17 -18.03
N LEU A 32 -17.55 -24.84 -17.90
CA LEU A 32 -16.41 -23.96 -17.72
C LEU A 32 -15.79 -24.14 -16.33
N PHE A 33 -16.60 -24.45 -15.31
CA PHE A 33 -16.10 -24.72 -13.97
C PHE A 33 -15.39 -26.08 -13.91
N ASP A 34 -15.98 -27.10 -14.50
CA ASP A 34 -15.43 -28.45 -14.54
C ASP A 34 -14.09 -28.52 -15.28
N THR A 35 -13.93 -27.65 -16.29
CA THR A 35 -12.69 -27.54 -17.08
C THR A 35 -11.69 -26.51 -16.53
N HIS A 36 -12.00 -25.86 -15.43
CA HIS A 36 -11.20 -24.76 -14.82
C HIS A 36 -10.99 -23.54 -15.76
N MET A 37 -11.84 -23.41 -16.77
CA MET A 37 -11.85 -22.24 -17.67
C MET A 37 -12.61 -21.05 -17.10
N ALA A 38 -13.34 -21.26 -16.01
CA ALA A 38 -13.94 -20.18 -15.23
C ALA A 38 -13.90 -20.50 -13.75
N GLU A 39 -13.91 -19.44 -12.93
CA GLU A 39 -14.04 -19.51 -11.48
C GLU A 39 -15.33 -18.83 -11.05
N ALA A 40 -16.12 -19.51 -10.21
CA ALA A 40 -17.43 -19.05 -9.81
C ALA A 40 -17.33 -17.97 -8.73
N LEU A 41 -18.21 -16.96 -8.83
CA LEU A 41 -18.44 -15.97 -7.78
C LEU A 41 -19.68 -16.37 -7.00
N TYR A 42 -19.58 -16.41 -5.69
CA TYR A 42 -20.66 -16.79 -4.80
C TYR A 42 -21.20 -15.59 -4.01
N HIS A 43 -22.51 -15.59 -3.81
CA HIS A 43 -23.21 -14.73 -2.86
C HIS A 43 -24.28 -15.58 -2.16
N ASP A 44 -24.24 -15.61 -0.84
CA ASP A 44 -25.12 -16.45 -0.02
C ASP A 44 -25.21 -17.92 -0.47
N GLY A 45 -24.04 -18.49 -0.83
CA GLY A 45 -23.93 -19.88 -1.28
C GLY A 45 -24.45 -20.15 -2.70
N LYS A 46 -24.87 -19.14 -3.44
CA LYS A 46 -25.35 -19.25 -4.82
C LYS A 46 -24.35 -18.62 -5.77
N VAL A 47 -24.17 -19.23 -6.94
CA VAL A 47 -23.36 -18.64 -8.02
C VAL A 47 -24.08 -17.40 -8.53
N CYS A 48 -23.46 -16.23 -8.39
CA CYS A 48 -23.99 -14.96 -8.89
C CYS A 48 -23.27 -14.44 -10.15
N GLY A 49 -22.15 -15.06 -10.51
CA GLY A 49 -21.36 -14.73 -11.68
C GLY A 49 -20.14 -15.63 -11.80
N TYR A 50 -19.27 -15.36 -12.74
CA TYR A 50 -18.00 -16.07 -12.89
C TYR A 50 -16.97 -15.24 -13.63
N ILE A 51 -15.70 -15.55 -13.40
CA ILE A 51 -14.55 -14.98 -14.11
C ILE A 51 -14.00 -16.04 -15.05
N LYS A 52 -13.86 -15.70 -16.31
CA LYS A 52 -13.23 -16.59 -17.31
C LYS A 52 -11.73 -16.45 -17.33
N ALA A 53 -11.05 -17.56 -17.66
CA ALA A 53 -9.68 -17.49 -18.12
C ALA A 53 -9.57 -16.58 -19.33
N ALA A 54 -8.50 -15.78 -19.39
CA ALA A 54 -8.22 -14.96 -20.56
C ALA A 54 -7.47 -15.73 -21.64
N HIS A 55 -6.89 -16.90 -21.28
CA HIS A 55 -6.19 -17.79 -22.19
C HIS A 55 -6.36 -19.24 -21.74
N ASP A 56 -6.40 -20.17 -22.67
CA ASP A 56 -6.62 -21.59 -22.40
C ASP A 56 -5.36 -22.36 -21.97
N ILE A 57 -4.18 -21.86 -22.33
CA ILE A 57 -2.89 -22.53 -22.05
C ILE A 57 -2.03 -21.74 -21.06
N ASP A 58 -2.04 -20.41 -21.13
CA ASP A 58 -1.19 -19.58 -20.28
C ASP A 58 -1.72 -19.51 -18.85
N VAL A 59 -1.04 -20.17 -17.93
CA VAL A 59 -1.41 -20.20 -16.51
C VAL A 59 -1.44 -18.82 -15.85
N ASN A 60 -0.69 -17.84 -16.38
CA ASN A 60 -0.73 -16.47 -15.88
C ASN A 60 -2.02 -15.72 -16.29
N LEU A 61 -2.79 -16.31 -17.18
CA LEU A 61 -4.08 -15.79 -17.63
C LEU A 61 -5.23 -16.79 -17.32
N SER A 62 -5.02 -17.65 -16.34
CA SER A 62 -6.03 -18.58 -15.84
C SER A 62 -7.20 -17.83 -15.19
N ALA A 63 -8.34 -18.51 -15.04
CA ALA A 63 -9.51 -17.95 -14.37
C ALA A 63 -9.19 -17.44 -12.96
N HIS A 64 -8.39 -18.21 -12.19
CA HIS A 64 -7.96 -17.83 -10.86
C HIS A 64 -7.13 -16.53 -10.86
N THR A 65 -6.15 -16.43 -11.74
CA THR A 65 -5.34 -15.20 -11.88
C THR A 65 -6.19 -13.98 -12.26
N MET A 66 -7.13 -14.17 -13.21
CA MET A 66 -8.06 -13.10 -13.59
C MET A 66 -8.97 -12.69 -12.42
N PHE A 67 -9.39 -13.65 -11.61
CA PHE A 67 -10.16 -13.38 -10.40
C PHE A 67 -9.36 -12.56 -9.38
N GLU A 68 -8.11 -12.96 -9.11
CA GLU A 68 -7.23 -12.20 -8.19
C GLU A 68 -7.01 -10.76 -8.69
N ASN A 69 -6.77 -10.57 -9.98
CA ASN A 69 -6.63 -9.23 -10.57
C ASN A 69 -7.92 -8.39 -10.41
N LEU A 70 -9.09 -9.01 -10.58
CA LEU A 70 -10.36 -8.34 -10.36
C LEU A 70 -10.52 -7.91 -8.91
N VAL A 71 -10.21 -8.77 -7.94
CA VAL A 71 -10.31 -8.47 -6.51
C VAL A 71 -9.37 -7.33 -6.12
N VAL A 72 -8.13 -7.35 -6.61
CA VAL A 72 -7.15 -6.28 -6.40
C VAL A 72 -7.69 -4.95 -6.93
N LYS A 73 -8.19 -4.92 -8.16
CA LYS A 73 -8.75 -3.70 -8.74
C LYS A 73 -10.00 -3.22 -8.01
N ALA A 74 -10.93 -4.13 -7.71
CA ALA A 74 -12.18 -3.78 -7.03
C ALA A 74 -11.94 -3.22 -5.63
N SER A 75 -11.02 -3.79 -4.85
CA SER A 75 -10.67 -3.28 -3.52
C SER A 75 -9.98 -1.91 -3.59
N GLY A 76 -9.14 -1.68 -4.61
CA GLY A 76 -8.58 -0.35 -4.87
C GLY A 76 -9.64 0.68 -5.25
N VAL A 77 -10.60 0.31 -6.10
CA VAL A 77 -11.76 1.17 -6.44
C VAL A 77 -12.55 1.54 -5.18
N LEU A 78 -12.88 0.56 -4.34
CA LEU A 78 -13.62 0.83 -3.11
C LEU A 78 -12.85 1.76 -2.18
N ALA A 79 -11.54 1.57 -2.02
CA ALA A 79 -10.71 2.46 -1.20
C ALA A 79 -10.71 3.91 -1.75
N ALA A 80 -10.60 4.06 -3.08
CA ALA A 80 -10.64 5.38 -3.72
C ALA A 80 -12.03 6.05 -3.60
N VAL A 81 -13.11 5.29 -3.79
CA VAL A 81 -14.49 5.78 -3.60
C VAL A 81 -14.71 6.24 -2.17
N GLU A 82 -14.29 5.44 -1.19
CA GLU A 82 -14.37 5.79 0.23
C GLU A 82 -13.60 7.10 0.54
N LEU A 83 -12.39 7.24 0.00
CA LEU A 83 -11.59 8.44 0.19
C LEU A 83 -12.32 9.68 -0.34
N VAL A 84 -12.77 9.67 -1.59
CA VAL A 84 -13.39 10.85 -2.20
C VAL A 84 -14.75 11.17 -1.59
N THR A 85 -15.53 10.14 -1.24
CA THR A 85 -16.89 10.31 -0.72
C THR A 85 -16.89 10.78 0.74
N LYS A 86 -16.06 10.17 1.59
CA LYS A 86 -16.03 10.49 3.03
C LYS A 86 -15.39 11.83 3.35
N ASN A 87 -14.57 12.35 2.45
CA ASN A 87 -13.83 13.60 2.66
C ASN A 87 -14.30 14.73 1.73
N ASP A 88 -15.42 14.56 1.02
CA ASP A 88 -15.98 15.55 0.09
C ASP A 88 -14.96 16.06 -0.94
N ILE A 89 -14.06 15.18 -1.40
CA ILE A 89 -13.02 15.53 -2.36
C ILE A 89 -13.64 15.69 -3.74
N ASN A 90 -13.39 16.83 -4.37
CA ASN A 90 -13.79 17.03 -5.76
C ASN A 90 -12.94 16.14 -6.68
N ARG A 91 -13.58 15.22 -7.39
CA ARG A 91 -12.91 14.26 -8.28
C ARG A 91 -12.16 14.91 -9.43
N ASP A 92 -12.65 16.07 -9.89
CA ASP A 92 -12.03 16.81 -11.00
C ASP A 92 -10.70 17.48 -10.60
N ASP A 93 -10.42 17.59 -9.30
CA ASP A 93 -9.18 18.18 -8.79
C ASP A 93 -8.04 17.14 -8.70
N ILE A 94 -8.31 15.85 -8.90
CA ILE A 94 -7.29 14.81 -8.86
C ILE A 94 -6.63 14.70 -10.23
N ASP A 95 -5.31 14.95 -10.27
CA ASP A 95 -4.53 15.03 -11.51
C ASP A 95 -3.85 13.71 -11.88
N TYR A 96 -3.46 12.94 -10.86
CA TYR A 96 -2.67 11.73 -11.04
C TYR A 96 -3.02 10.63 -10.04
N VAL A 97 -2.93 9.39 -10.48
CA VAL A 97 -3.11 8.22 -9.62
C VAL A 97 -1.86 7.33 -9.70
N ILE A 98 -1.29 7.00 -8.55
CA ILE A 98 -0.26 5.97 -8.43
C ILE A 98 -0.91 4.73 -7.81
N GLU A 99 -0.91 3.65 -8.54
CA GLU A 99 -1.41 2.37 -8.06
C GLU A 99 -0.22 1.48 -7.62
N CYS A 100 -0.29 0.91 -6.43
CA CYS A 100 0.79 0.13 -5.86
C CYS A 100 0.33 -1.18 -5.22
N SER A 101 -0.70 -1.78 -5.77
CA SER A 101 -1.21 -3.09 -5.34
C SER A 101 -0.19 -4.19 -5.57
N GLU A 102 -0.50 -5.35 -5.04
CA GLU A 102 0.19 -6.57 -5.38
C GLU A 102 0.13 -6.84 -6.88
N GLU A 103 1.08 -7.61 -7.36
CA GLU A 103 1.27 -7.85 -8.78
C GLU A 103 0.03 -8.37 -9.47
N ALA A 104 -0.43 -7.62 -10.45
CA ALA A 104 -1.34 -8.11 -11.44
C ALA A 104 -0.56 -8.89 -12.50
N CYS A 105 -1.08 -10.04 -12.91
CA CYS A 105 -0.44 -10.83 -13.94
C CYS A 105 -0.75 -10.35 -15.36
N GLY A 106 -1.47 -9.26 -15.51
CA GLY A 106 -1.80 -8.68 -16.78
C GLY A 106 -3.27 -8.80 -17.16
N ASP A 107 -3.59 -8.31 -18.33
CA ASP A 107 -4.88 -8.45 -18.96
C ASP A 107 -4.88 -9.53 -20.06
N VAL A 108 -5.94 -9.56 -20.86
CA VAL A 108 -6.15 -10.55 -21.93
C VAL A 108 -4.98 -10.69 -22.92
N ASN A 109 -4.19 -9.64 -23.09
CA ASN A 109 -3.16 -9.57 -24.13
C ASN A 109 -1.75 -9.36 -23.61
N GLN A 110 -1.58 -9.02 -22.34
CA GLN A 110 -0.28 -8.59 -21.81
C GLN A 110 0.00 -9.17 -20.41
N ARG A 111 1.13 -9.82 -20.28
CA ARG A 111 1.64 -10.28 -18.98
C ARG A 111 2.24 -9.11 -18.20
N GLY A 112 1.78 -8.94 -16.97
CA GLY A 112 2.25 -7.85 -16.12
C GLY A 112 1.97 -6.46 -16.69
N GLY A 113 1.11 -6.39 -17.70
CA GLY A 113 0.73 -5.14 -18.33
C GLY A 113 -0.55 -4.56 -17.77
N GLY A 114 -1.01 -3.54 -18.42
CA GLY A 114 -2.18 -2.77 -17.98
C GLY A 114 -1.78 -1.55 -17.17
N ASN A 115 -2.73 -0.70 -16.93
CA ASN A 115 -2.62 0.47 -16.09
C ASN A 115 -3.80 0.46 -15.12
N PHE A 116 -3.60 -0.18 -13.98
CA PHE A 116 -4.63 -0.28 -12.94
C PHE A 116 -4.97 1.09 -12.37
N ALA A 117 -3.97 1.99 -12.25
CA ALA A 117 -4.19 3.36 -11.80
C ALA A 117 -5.24 4.06 -12.66
N LYS A 118 -5.08 4.01 -13.97
CA LYS A 118 -6.02 4.66 -14.90
C LYS A 118 -7.38 3.94 -14.94
N SER A 119 -7.39 2.62 -14.83
CA SER A 119 -8.63 1.84 -14.76
C SER A 119 -9.44 2.12 -13.50
N ILE A 120 -8.77 2.31 -12.35
CA ILE A 120 -9.41 2.72 -11.09
C ILE A 120 -9.93 4.15 -11.24
N ALA A 121 -9.12 5.07 -11.77
CA ALA A 121 -9.52 6.46 -12.01
C ALA A 121 -10.77 6.57 -12.89
N GLU A 122 -10.86 5.77 -13.96
CA GLU A 122 -12.03 5.71 -14.84
C GLU A 122 -13.31 5.30 -14.09
N ILE A 123 -13.23 4.22 -13.30
CA ILE A 123 -14.39 3.70 -12.54
C ILE A 123 -14.83 4.68 -11.45
N VAL A 124 -13.88 5.30 -10.75
CA VAL A 124 -14.17 6.31 -9.71
C VAL A 124 -14.66 7.62 -10.29
N GLY A 125 -14.42 7.86 -11.58
CA GLY A 125 -14.83 9.07 -12.29
C GLY A 125 -13.86 10.24 -12.12
N LEU A 126 -12.55 9.96 -12.00
CA LEU A 126 -11.49 10.98 -11.93
C LEU A 126 -11.11 11.43 -13.35
N GLN A 127 -11.95 12.28 -13.95
CA GLN A 127 -11.90 12.60 -15.39
C GLN A 127 -10.59 13.28 -15.81
N ASN A 128 -9.96 14.04 -14.93
CA ASN A 128 -8.74 14.77 -15.22
C ASN A 128 -7.47 13.99 -14.88
N ALA A 129 -7.61 12.82 -14.24
CA ALA A 129 -6.47 12.04 -13.80
C ALA A 129 -5.87 11.18 -14.92
N THR A 130 -4.56 11.12 -14.95
CA THR A 130 -3.80 10.03 -15.56
C THR A 130 -3.11 9.23 -14.46
N GLY A 131 -2.27 8.24 -14.78
CA GLY A 131 -1.63 7.48 -13.72
C GLY A 131 -0.68 6.40 -14.21
N SER A 132 0.03 5.82 -13.26
CA SER A 132 0.94 4.69 -13.45
C SER A 132 0.88 3.71 -12.30
N ASP A 133 1.36 2.51 -12.56
CA ASP A 133 1.46 1.46 -11.55
C ASP A 133 2.90 1.34 -11.06
N THR A 134 3.11 1.47 -9.75
CA THR A 134 4.40 1.30 -9.09
C THR A 134 4.49 -0.10 -8.49
N ARG A 135 5.56 -0.81 -8.81
CA ARG A 135 5.83 -2.15 -8.30
C ARG A 135 7.14 -2.15 -7.51
N GLY A 136 7.14 -2.72 -6.32
CA GLY A 136 8.30 -2.77 -5.41
C GLY A 136 8.02 -3.66 -4.21
N PHE A 137 7.24 -4.73 -4.38
CA PHE A 137 6.80 -5.61 -3.29
C PHE A 137 6.23 -4.82 -2.10
N CYS A 138 6.54 -5.23 -0.88
CA CYS A 138 6.05 -4.58 0.33
C CYS A 138 6.62 -3.15 0.55
N ALA A 139 7.62 -2.71 -0.20
CA ALA A 139 8.09 -1.33 -0.17
C ALA A 139 7.29 -0.40 -1.11
N ALA A 140 6.52 -0.95 -2.06
CA ALA A 140 5.79 -0.18 -3.06
C ALA A 140 4.88 0.91 -2.47
N PRO A 141 4.11 0.68 -1.40
CA PRO A 141 3.28 1.74 -0.82
C PRO A 141 4.07 2.97 -0.37
N ILE A 142 5.23 2.76 0.25
CA ILE A 142 6.05 3.88 0.71
C ILE A 142 6.82 4.53 -0.44
N HIS A 143 7.29 3.76 -1.42
CA HIS A 143 7.81 4.33 -2.67
C HIS A 143 6.77 5.25 -3.32
N SER A 144 5.52 4.79 -3.41
CA SER A 144 4.43 5.58 -4.01
C SER A 144 4.11 6.86 -3.25
N LEU A 145 4.20 6.86 -1.92
CA LEU A 145 4.08 8.10 -1.13
C LEU A 145 5.20 9.10 -1.45
N ILE A 146 6.44 8.60 -1.60
CA ILE A 146 7.60 9.44 -1.96
C ILE A 146 7.45 9.96 -3.39
N GLU A 147 7.06 9.11 -4.34
CA GLU A 147 6.82 9.50 -5.74
C GLU A 147 5.72 10.56 -5.82
N ALA A 148 4.58 10.36 -5.16
CA ALA A 148 3.50 11.31 -5.10
C ALA A 148 3.94 12.66 -4.51
N SER A 149 4.68 12.62 -3.39
CA SER A 149 5.22 13.81 -2.74
C SER A 149 6.21 14.57 -3.64
N ALA A 150 7.06 13.84 -4.38
CA ALA A 150 7.99 14.43 -5.32
C ALA A 150 7.27 15.08 -6.52
N LEU A 151 6.23 14.45 -7.06
CA LEU A 151 5.41 14.97 -8.14
C LEU A 151 4.68 16.26 -7.74
N VAL A 152 4.12 16.29 -6.54
CA VAL A 152 3.47 17.49 -6.00
C VAL A 152 4.50 18.59 -5.73
N LYS A 153 5.59 18.27 -5.04
CA LYS A 153 6.66 19.22 -4.72
C LYS A 153 7.31 19.83 -5.96
N SER A 154 7.40 19.08 -7.05
CA SER A 154 7.93 19.58 -8.32
C SER A 154 6.95 20.47 -9.11
N GLY A 155 5.70 20.57 -8.67
CA GLY A 155 4.64 21.32 -9.36
C GLY A 155 4.13 20.68 -10.65
N VAL A 156 4.51 19.42 -10.93
CA VAL A 156 4.01 18.70 -12.13
C VAL A 156 2.54 18.36 -11.96
N TYR A 157 2.15 17.94 -10.76
CA TYR A 157 0.76 17.68 -10.37
C TYR A 157 0.48 18.33 -9.02
N LYS A 158 -0.78 18.73 -8.79
CA LYS A 158 -1.21 19.32 -7.53
C LYS A 158 -1.78 18.32 -6.55
N ASN A 159 -2.52 17.35 -7.07
CA ASN A 159 -3.23 16.36 -6.28
C ASN A 159 -2.97 14.96 -6.84
N VAL A 160 -2.23 14.16 -6.11
CA VAL A 160 -1.85 12.80 -6.49
C VAL A 160 -2.47 11.81 -5.52
N MET A 161 -3.31 10.91 -6.03
CA MET A 161 -3.88 9.83 -5.25
C MET A 161 -2.95 8.61 -5.30
N VAL A 162 -2.56 8.10 -4.15
CA VAL A 162 -1.91 6.78 -4.01
C VAL A 162 -2.97 5.77 -3.61
N VAL A 163 -3.11 4.70 -4.37
CA VAL A 163 -4.14 3.67 -4.14
C VAL A 163 -3.56 2.28 -4.28
N ALA A 164 -4.05 1.37 -3.46
CA ALA A 164 -3.77 -0.05 -3.61
C ALA A 164 -4.96 -0.90 -3.17
N GLY A 165 -5.14 -2.01 -3.86
CA GLY A 165 -5.98 -3.10 -3.45
C GLY A 165 -5.16 -4.35 -3.15
N GLY A 166 -5.76 -5.35 -2.55
CA GLY A 166 -5.07 -6.58 -2.25
C GLY A 166 -6.00 -7.74 -1.96
N SER A 167 -5.49 -8.92 -2.22
CA SER A 167 -6.11 -10.19 -1.88
C SER A 167 -5.08 -11.11 -1.25
N THR A 168 -5.42 -11.74 -0.14
CA THR A 168 -4.53 -12.67 0.55
C THR A 168 -4.21 -13.91 -0.28
N ALA A 169 -5.11 -14.31 -1.16
CA ALA A 169 -4.93 -15.47 -2.03
C ALA A 169 -3.71 -15.31 -2.93
N LYS A 170 -3.46 -14.10 -3.41
CA LYS A 170 -2.39 -13.81 -4.37
C LYS A 170 -0.99 -14.00 -3.83
N LEU A 171 -0.78 -13.82 -2.56
CA LEU A 171 0.57 -13.90 -2.01
C LEU A 171 1.18 -15.28 -2.03
N GLY A 172 0.48 -16.27 -2.56
CA GLY A 172 1.06 -17.59 -2.71
C GLY A 172 1.79 -18.05 -1.44
N MET A 173 1.48 -17.41 -0.31
CA MET A 173 1.91 -17.89 1.00
C MET A 173 1.20 -19.21 1.25
N ASN A 174 1.01 -19.83 0.13
CA ASN A 174 0.76 -21.21 -0.04
C ASN A 174 -0.43 -21.67 0.82
N ALA A 175 -1.62 -21.18 0.51
CA ALA A 175 -2.83 -21.75 1.11
C ALA A 175 -2.78 -23.27 1.04
N LYS A 176 -2.32 -23.85 -0.07
CA LYS A 176 -2.10 -25.29 -0.22
C LYS A 176 -1.10 -25.86 0.78
N ASP A 177 0.01 -25.19 1.01
CA ASP A 177 1.02 -25.61 1.99
C ASP A 177 0.54 -25.41 3.43
N HIS A 178 -0.19 -24.35 3.70
CA HIS A 178 -0.80 -24.11 5.02
C HIS A 178 -1.85 -25.17 5.32
N VAL A 179 -2.76 -25.45 4.40
CA VAL A 179 -3.77 -26.52 4.55
C VAL A 179 -3.09 -27.86 4.76
N LYS A 180 -2.09 -28.21 3.96
CA LYS A 180 -1.33 -29.46 4.09
C LYS A 180 -0.65 -29.61 5.43
N LYS A 181 -0.22 -28.51 6.04
CA LYS A 181 0.48 -28.46 7.33
C LYS A 181 -0.45 -28.20 8.52
N GLY A 182 -1.74 -28.00 8.29
CA GLY A 182 -2.72 -27.66 9.31
C GLY A 182 -2.54 -26.25 9.90
N PHE A 183 -2.00 -25.32 9.11
CA PHE A 183 -1.84 -23.92 9.52
C PHE A 183 -3.05 -23.08 9.10
N PRO A 184 -3.28 -21.92 9.76
CA PRO A 184 -4.34 -21.02 9.38
C PRO A 184 -4.21 -20.53 7.93
N VAL A 185 -5.35 -20.38 7.28
CA VAL A 185 -5.47 -19.78 5.94
C VAL A 185 -6.33 -18.55 6.06
N LEU A 186 -5.91 -17.46 5.40
CA LEU A 186 -6.66 -16.21 5.30
C LEU A 186 -7.20 -16.08 3.87
N GLU A 187 -8.26 -16.76 3.54
CA GLU A 187 -8.81 -16.75 2.18
C GLU A 187 -9.74 -15.56 2.00
N ASP A 188 -10.70 -15.29 2.68
CA ASP A 188 -11.71 -14.28 2.39
C ASP A 188 -11.36 -12.87 2.92
N VAL A 189 -10.08 -12.54 3.03
CA VAL A 189 -9.65 -11.25 3.54
C VAL A 189 -9.14 -10.37 2.39
N VAL A 190 -9.83 -9.26 2.19
CA VAL A 190 -9.50 -8.25 1.20
C VAL A 190 -9.16 -6.96 1.92
N GLY A 191 -8.14 -6.27 1.44
CA GLY A 191 -7.73 -4.97 1.96
C GLY A 191 -7.51 -3.98 0.83
N GLY A 192 -7.54 -2.71 1.18
CA GLY A 192 -7.21 -1.61 0.28
C GLY A 192 -6.93 -0.35 1.07
N PHE A 193 -6.27 0.58 0.43
CA PHE A 193 -6.11 1.94 0.94
C PHE A 193 -6.10 2.95 -0.21
N ALA A 194 -6.46 4.19 0.11
CA ALA A 194 -6.26 5.33 -0.77
C ALA A 194 -5.85 6.54 0.08
N ILE A 195 -4.86 7.30 -0.40
CA ILE A 195 -4.32 8.48 0.27
C ILE A 195 -4.18 9.57 -0.79
N LEU A 196 -4.66 10.77 -0.50
CA LEU A 196 -4.45 11.94 -1.35
C LEU A 196 -3.25 12.73 -0.85
N ILE A 197 -2.31 13.00 -1.73
CA ILE A 197 -1.16 13.87 -1.51
C ILE A 197 -1.40 15.15 -2.31
N SER A 198 -1.35 16.28 -1.62
CA SER A 198 -1.58 17.61 -2.20
C SER A 198 -0.51 18.61 -1.78
N GLU A 199 -0.58 19.81 -2.34
CA GLU A 199 0.20 20.95 -1.85
C GLU A 199 -0.08 21.19 -0.35
N ASN A 200 0.90 21.77 0.34
CA ASN A 200 0.77 22.09 1.76
C ASN A 200 -0.37 23.08 2.01
N ASP A 201 -1.38 22.68 2.74
CA ASP A 201 -2.54 23.49 3.09
C ASP A 201 -2.43 24.20 4.46
N GLY A 202 -1.32 24.03 5.16
CA GLY A 202 -1.08 24.58 6.50
C GLY A 202 -1.85 23.87 7.62
N VAL A 203 -2.60 22.82 7.33
CA VAL A 203 -3.47 22.12 8.29
C VAL A 203 -3.13 20.64 8.41
N HIS A 204 -3.18 19.92 7.29
CA HIS A 204 -2.89 18.49 7.26
C HIS A 204 -1.39 18.21 7.42
N PRO A 205 -1.02 17.05 7.99
CA PRO A 205 0.38 16.69 8.19
C PRO A 205 1.18 16.68 6.89
N VAL A 206 2.47 17.00 6.99
CA VAL A 206 3.38 17.05 5.84
C VAL A 206 4.25 15.83 5.74
N LEU A 207 4.43 15.31 4.52
CA LEU A 207 5.43 14.28 4.23
C LEU A 207 6.80 14.95 4.00
N ARG A 208 7.78 14.59 4.83
CA ARG A 208 9.14 15.14 4.82
C ARG A 208 9.97 14.47 3.75
N THR A 209 10.00 15.05 2.56
CA THR A 209 10.78 14.55 1.41
C THR A 209 12.30 14.64 1.61
N ASP A 210 12.75 15.35 2.60
CA ASP A 210 14.14 15.46 3.05
C ASP A 210 14.52 14.39 4.08
N ILE A 211 13.54 13.72 4.72
CA ILE A 211 13.78 12.65 5.70
C ILE A 211 13.30 11.31 5.10
N VAL A 212 14.07 10.80 4.15
CA VAL A 212 13.78 9.55 3.44
C VAL A 212 14.89 8.54 3.70
N GLY A 213 14.55 7.45 4.37
CA GLY A 213 15.43 6.30 4.53
C GLY A 213 15.36 5.40 3.30
N ARG A 214 16.50 4.84 2.89
CA ARG A 214 16.57 4.00 1.68
C ARG A 214 17.56 2.87 1.84
N HIS A 215 17.14 1.69 1.47
CA HIS A 215 18.03 0.55 1.29
C HIS A 215 18.66 0.64 -0.11
N THR A 216 19.97 0.74 -0.16
CA THR A 216 20.71 0.79 -1.44
C THR A 216 21.30 -0.57 -1.77
N VAL A 217 21.72 -0.76 -3.02
CA VAL A 217 22.39 -1.99 -3.47
C VAL A 217 23.62 -2.32 -2.59
N LYS A 218 24.28 -1.31 -2.01
CA LYS A 218 25.44 -1.49 -1.13
C LYS A 218 25.09 -1.80 0.33
N THR A 219 23.84 -1.67 0.74
CA THR A 219 23.44 -1.77 2.18
C THR A 219 23.47 -3.22 2.52
N GLY A 220 23.72 -4.17 2.28
CA GLY A 220 23.70 -5.55 2.77
C GLY A 220 22.31 -6.01 3.23
N SER A 221 22.14 -7.30 3.36
CA SER A 221 20.85 -7.95 3.59
C SER A 221 20.60 -8.35 5.06
N SER A 222 21.50 -8.02 5.98
CA SER A 222 21.25 -8.33 7.38
C SER A 222 20.11 -7.47 7.93
N PRO A 223 19.23 -8.01 8.79
CA PRO A 223 18.11 -7.22 9.35
C PRO A 223 18.55 -5.92 9.99
N GLN A 224 19.71 -5.91 10.65
CA GLN A 224 20.26 -4.71 11.25
C GLN A 224 20.67 -3.68 10.20
N ALA A 225 21.37 -4.09 9.14
CA ALA A 225 21.78 -3.17 8.07
C ALA A 225 20.57 -2.56 7.37
N VAL A 226 19.56 -3.37 7.09
CA VAL A 226 18.29 -2.92 6.51
C VAL A 226 17.62 -1.86 7.38
N ILE A 227 17.33 -2.16 8.65
CA ILE A 227 16.64 -1.22 9.55
C ILE A 227 17.52 0.00 9.83
N SER A 228 18.83 -0.13 9.93
CA SER A 228 19.72 1.02 10.09
C SER A 228 19.64 1.98 8.91
N SER A 229 19.62 1.47 7.68
CA SER A 229 19.51 2.30 6.48
C SER A 229 18.14 2.98 6.33
N LEU A 230 17.08 2.35 6.83
CA LEU A 230 15.73 2.87 6.72
C LEU A 230 15.37 3.85 7.85
N VAL A 231 15.93 3.68 9.02
CA VAL A 231 15.51 4.43 10.22
C VAL A 231 16.64 5.34 10.71
N SER A 232 17.76 4.78 11.19
CA SER A 232 18.72 5.59 11.90
C SER A 232 19.47 6.57 11.00
N HIS A 233 19.90 6.16 9.80
CA HIS A 233 20.69 7.04 8.93
C HIS A 233 19.89 8.26 8.47
N SER A 234 18.65 8.09 8.06
CA SER A 234 17.81 9.22 7.60
C SER A 234 17.49 10.21 8.71
N LEU A 235 17.32 9.73 9.94
CA LEU A 235 17.09 10.59 11.10
C LEU A 235 18.38 11.33 11.48
N GLU A 236 19.52 10.62 11.58
CA GLU A 236 20.82 11.23 11.91
C GLU A 236 21.24 12.32 10.91
N GLU A 237 21.07 12.07 9.61
CA GLU A 237 21.35 13.06 8.56
C GLU A 237 20.54 14.35 8.72
N ASN A 238 19.39 14.27 9.39
CA ASN A 238 18.52 15.40 9.68
C ASN A 238 18.57 15.87 11.15
N GLY A 239 19.58 15.45 11.90
CA GLY A 239 19.80 15.87 13.28
C GLY A 239 18.76 15.33 14.27
N LEU A 240 18.05 14.27 13.91
CA LEU A 240 17.01 13.64 14.73
C LEU A 240 17.51 12.33 15.34
N LYS A 241 16.97 12.02 16.50
CA LYS A 241 17.17 10.76 17.21
C LYS A 241 16.04 9.77 16.89
N ILE A 242 16.31 8.50 17.09
CA ILE A 242 15.26 7.46 17.00
C ILE A 242 14.13 7.75 18.01
N THR A 243 14.46 8.33 19.18
CA THR A 243 13.46 8.69 20.21
C THR A 243 12.59 9.88 19.85
N ASP A 244 12.98 10.71 18.88
CA ASP A 244 12.21 11.89 18.44
C ASP A 244 11.02 11.55 17.54
N VAL A 245 10.91 10.30 17.11
CA VAL A 245 9.75 9.78 16.40
C VAL A 245 8.73 9.25 17.40
N ASP A 246 7.48 9.66 17.28
CA ASP A 246 6.41 9.28 18.23
C ASP A 246 5.85 7.88 17.93
N LYS A 247 5.69 7.54 16.67
CA LYS A 247 5.23 6.21 16.22
C LYS A 247 6.00 5.72 15.00
N TYR A 248 6.25 4.42 14.99
CA TYR A 248 6.82 3.71 13.86
C TYR A 248 5.77 2.82 13.22
N SER A 249 5.36 3.14 12.01
CA SER A 249 4.47 2.28 11.22
C SER A 249 5.32 1.38 10.33
N VAL A 250 5.46 0.14 10.74
CA VAL A 250 6.30 -0.86 10.07
C VAL A 250 5.44 -1.84 9.26
N GLU A 251 6.02 -2.93 8.80
CA GLU A 251 5.26 -4.01 8.18
C GLU A 251 4.33 -4.69 9.20
N MET A 252 3.05 -4.38 9.12
CA MET A 252 2.01 -4.87 10.02
C MET A 252 1.44 -6.23 9.57
N GLN A 253 2.31 -7.13 9.14
CA GLN A 253 1.95 -8.47 8.66
C GLN A 253 1.34 -9.33 9.77
N ASN A 254 0.31 -10.11 9.42
CA ASN A 254 -0.33 -11.02 10.37
C ASN A 254 0.61 -12.18 10.79
N PRO A 255 0.95 -12.29 12.08
CA PRO A 255 1.86 -13.31 12.57
C PRO A 255 1.35 -14.76 12.41
N ASP A 256 0.03 -14.96 12.33
CA ASP A 256 -0.54 -16.30 12.11
C ASP A 256 -0.17 -16.86 10.73
N ILE A 257 0.13 -15.97 9.77
CA ILE A 257 0.61 -16.35 8.44
C ILE A 257 2.14 -16.33 8.38
N THR A 258 2.77 -15.31 8.95
CA THR A 258 4.22 -15.15 8.80
C THR A 258 5.05 -16.09 9.66
N LYS A 259 4.58 -16.50 10.85
CA LYS A 259 5.26 -17.50 11.69
C LYS A 259 5.38 -18.84 10.99
N PRO A 260 4.30 -19.45 10.46
CA PRO A 260 4.41 -20.70 9.72
C PRO A 260 5.29 -20.61 8.47
N ALA A 261 5.34 -19.43 7.85
CA ALA A 261 6.21 -19.16 6.70
C ALA A 261 7.70 -18.96 7.07
N GLY A 262 8.02 -18.93 8.35
CA GLY A 262 9.39 -18.78 8.85
C GLY A 262 9.85 -17.33 9.05
N ALA A 263 8.96 -16.34 8.93
CA ALA A 263 9.28 -14.94 9.14
C ALA A 263 9.06 -14.46 10.59
N GLY A 264 8.42 -15.26 11.43
CA GLY A 264 8.14 -14.91 12.82
C GLY A 264 7.05 -13.84 12.98
N ASN A 265 7.08 -13.12 14.08
CA ASN A 265 6.23 -11.94 14.31
C ASN A 265 6.94 -10.73 13.73
N VAL A 266 6.57 -10.35 12.51
CA VAL A 266 7.25 -9.30 11.74
C VAL A 266 7.14 -7.91 12.39
N PRO A 267 5.97 -7.42 12.81
CA PRO A 267 5.87 -6.13 13.48
C PRO A 267 6.75 -6.06 14.74
N GLU A 268 6.63 -7.04 15.62
CA GLU A 268 7.39 -7.09 16.88
C GLU A 268 8.90 -7.15 16.64
N ALA A 269 9.35 -7.91 15.64
CA ALA A 269 10.76 -8.00 15.29
C ALA A 269 11.32 -6.66 14.80
N ASN A 270 10.55 -5.90 14.02
CA ASN A 270 10.93 -4.57 13.57
C ASN A 270 11.05 -3.58 14.75
N TYR A 271 10.08 -3.55 15.66
CA TYR A 271 10.15 -2.67 16.84
C TYR A 271 11.33 -3.01 17.75
N LYS A 272 11.60 -4.29 17.98
CA LYS A 272 12.77 -4.74 18.75
C LYS A 272 14.08 -4.29 18.10
N MET A 273 14.16 -4.34 16.78
CA MET A 273 15.34 -3.91 16.04
C MET A 273 15.55 -2.40 16.13
N ILE A 274 14.50 -1.60 15.96
CA ILE A 274 14.54 -0.14 16.08
C ILE A 274 14.98 0.26 17.51
N ALA A 275 14.39 -0.35 18.52
CA ALA A 275 14.77 -0.11 19.91
C ALA A 275 16.24 -0.49 20.20
N ALA A 276 16.71 -1.61 19.67
CA ALA A 276 18.10 -2.03 19.81
C ALA A 276 19.09 -1.06 19.12
N LEU A 277 18.71 -0.48 17.98
CA LEU A 277 19.49 0.56 17.32
C LEU A 277 19.53 1.84 18.14
N ALA A 278 18.41 2.28 18.73
CA ALA A 278 18.38 3.43 19.62
C ALA A 278 19.31 3.27 20.84
N VAL A 279 19.33 2.07 21.44
CA VAL A 279 20.28 1.76 22.52
C VAL A 279 21.72 1.79 22.03
N LYS A 280 22.00 1.23 20.85
CA LYS A 280 23.35 1.20 20.28
C LYS A 280 23.90 2.59 19.97
N GLN A 281 23.05 3.52 19.54
CA GLN A 281 23.40 4.90 19.23
C GLN A 281 23.48 5.79 20.48
N GLY A 282 22.98 5.33 21.63
CA GLY A 282 22.92 6.11 22.85
C GLY A 282 21.71 7.02 22.95
N ASP A 283 20.72 6.87 22.08
CA ASP A 283 19.45 7.59 22.10
C ASP A 283 18.51 7.07 23.20
N LEU A 284 18.71 5.81 23.63
CA LEU A 284 17.86 5.10 24.58
C LEU A 284 18.69 4.34 25.60
N ASP A 285 18.33 4.41 26.88
CA ASP A 285 18.90 3.53 27.89
C ASP A 285 18.36 2.10 27.70
N ARG A 286 19.22 1.11 27.83
CA ARG A 286 18.86 -0.32 27.65
C ARG A 286 17.70 -0.76 28.55
N LYS A 287 17.54 -0.19 29.73
CA LYS A 287 16.44 -0.49 30.66
C LYS A 287 15.08 -0.02 30.14
N GLU A 288 15.05 0.98 29.24
CA GLU A 288 13.83 1.55 28.66
C GLU A 288 13.39 0.84 27.36
N LEU A 289 14.15 -0.17 26.90
CA LEU A 289 13.88 -0.85 25.61
C LEU A 289 12.45 -1.38 25.53
N ALA A 290 11.96 -2.06 26.58
CA ALA A 290 10.60 -2.62 26.60
C ALA A 290 9.52 -1.52 26.58
N ASN A 291 9.76 -0.42 27.30
CA ASN A 291 8.86 0.73 27.31
C ASN A 291 8.81 1.41 25.95
N PHE A 292 9.97 1.63 25.33
CA PHE A 292 10.08 2.18 23.98
C PHE A 292 9.26 1.37 22.97
N ILE A 293 9.41 0.03 22.95
CA ILE A 293 8.65 -0.85 22.06
C ILE A 293 7.13 -0.68 22.26
N LYS A 294 6.71 -0.59 23.53
CA LYS A 294 5.29 -0.40 23.86
C LYS A 294 4.75 0.96 23.45
N GLU A 295 5.53 2.02 23.65
CA GLU A 295 5.08 3.40 23.38
C GLU A 295 5.21 3.79 21.91
N LYS A 296 6.32 3.41 21.25
CA LYS A 296 6.62 3.81 19.88
C LYS A 296 6.11 2.83 18.83
N GLY A 297 5.85 1.58 19.20
CA GLY A 297 5.24 0.56 18.34
C GLY A 297 3.72 0.73 18.26
N LEU A 298 3.12 0.07 17.28
CA LEU A 298 1.68 -0.04 17.10
C LEU A 298 1.17 -1.34 17.70
N VAL A 299 -0.07 -1.35 18.12
CA VAL A 299 -0.73 -2.55 18.66
C VAL A 299 -1.42 -3.31 17.54
N GLY A 300 -1.18 -4.61 17.47
CA GLY A 300 -1.85 -5.50 16.51
C GLY A 300 -1.15 -5.59 15.16
N TRP A 301 -1.91 -5.94 14.16
CA TRP A 301 -1.46 -6.14 12.78
C TRP A 301 -2.66 -6.02 11.83
N ALA A 302 -2.39 -5.84 10.54
CA ALA A 302 -3.43 -5.88 9.51
C ALA A 302 -3.85 -7.34 9.26
N PRO A 303 -5.13 -7.60 8.99
CA PRO A 303 -5.61 -8.96 8.71
C PRO A 303 -5.10 -9.49 7.37
N THR A 304 -4.76 -8.61 6.43
CA THR A 304 -4.27 -8.96 5.09
C THR A 304 -2.78 -9.23 5.07
N GLN A 305 -2.28 -9.67 3.93
CA GLN A 305 -0.87 -9.91 3.62
C GLN A 305 -0.40 -9.00 2.49
N GLY A 306 0.90 -8.95 2.24
CA GLY A 306 1.50 -8.28 1.10
C GLY A 306 1.71 -6.80 1.26
N HIS A 307 1.35 -6.03 0.24
CA HIS A 307 1.63 -4.61 0.19
C HIS A 307 0.76 -3.80 1.17
N ILE A 308 -0.51 -4.17 1.35
CA ILE A 308 -1.44 -3.43 2.19
C ILE A 308 -0.95 -3.27 3.64
N PRO A 309 -0.39 -4.31 4.31
CA PRO A 309 0.12 -4.17 5.66
C PRO A 309 1.42 -3.36 5.80
N SER A 310 2.08 -3.00 4.71
CA SER A 310 3.44 -2.47 4.75
C SER A 310 3.48 -0.97 5.05
N GLY A 311 3.53 -0.64 6.31
CA GLY A 311 3.62 0.73 6.82
C GLY A 311 2.30 1.52 6.76
N ILE A 312 1.42 1.21 5.86
CA ILE A 312 0.22 1.98 5.54
C ILE A 312 -0.94 1.84 6.55
N PRO A 313 -1.16 0.72 7.26
CA PRO A 313 -2.35 0.59 8.11
C PRO A 313 -2.54 1.71 9.14
N TYR A 314 -1.47 2.36 9.55
CA TYR A 314 -1.53 3.47 10.49
C TYR A 314 -1.73 4.84 9.83
N ALA A 315 -1.68 4.96 8.51
CA ALA A 315 -1.66 6.26 7.83
C ALA A 315 -2.86 7.16 8.20
N GLY A 316 -4.08 6.62 8.17
CA GLY A 316 -5.27 7.38 8.55
C GLY A 316 -5.26 7.81 10.02
N HIS A 317 -4.80 6.94 10.92
CA HIS A 317 -4.63 7.28 12.34
C HIS A 317 -3.53 8.33 12.53
N ALA A 318 -2.40 8.18 11.83
CA ALA A 318 -1.31 9.14 11.90
C ALA A 318 -1.74 10.55 11.45
N ILE A 319 -2.50 10.66 10.37
CA ILE A 319 -3.06 11.94 9.91
C ILE A 319 -3.90 12.57 11.01
N LYS A 320 -4.79 11.80 11.64
CA LYS A 320 -5.61 12.29 12.73
C LYS A 320 -4.77 12.72 13.93
N ASP A 321 -3.92 11.85 14.45
CA ASP A 321 -3.14 12.08 15.66
C ASP A 321 -2.18 13.27 15.50
N LEU A 322 -1.59 13.46 14.32
CA LEU A 322 -0.74 14.61 14.01
C LEU A 322 -1.55 15.90 13.84
N THR A 323 -2.72 15.85 13.23
CA THR A 323 -3.61 17.02 13.07
C THR A 323 -4.16 17.47 14.43
N GLU A 324 -4.57 16.54 15.30
CA GLU A 324 -5.05 16.82 16.63
C GLU A 324 -3.93 17.26 17.60
N GLY A 325 -2.67 16.98 17.25
CA GLY A 325 -1.49 17.39 18.01
C GLY A 325 -1.09 16.41 19.10
N ASP A 326 -1.61 15.20 19.09
CA ASP A 326 -1.23 14.12 20.01
C ASP A 326 0.21 13.65 19.76
N TYR A 327 0.64 13.71 18.49
CA TYR A 327 2.01 13.41 18.07
C TYR A 327 2.57 14.53 17.20
N ASN A 328 3.89 14.56 17.08
CA ASN A 328 4.61 15.48 16.20
C ASN A 328 5.17 14.78 14.97
N ARG A 329 5.52 13.47 15.11
CA ARG A 329 6.28 12.80 14.07
C ARG A 329 5.98 11.29 14.03
N VAL A 330 5.63 10.80 12.84
CA VAL A 330 5.40 9.38 12.57
C VAL A 330 6.30 8.96 11.42
N MET A 331 6.96 7.81 11.55
CA MET A 331 7.79 7.25 10.48
C MET A 331 7.13 6.02 9.86
N PHE A 332 6.95 6.06 8.56
CA PHE A 332 6.44 4.94 7.76
C PHE A 332 7.59 4.17 7.17
N VAL A 333 7.63 2.86 7.40
CA VAL A 333 8.70 1.97 6.95
C VAL A 333 8.13 0.86 6.10
N GLY A 334 8.36 0.93 4.79
CA GLY A 334 8.12 -0.15 3.84
C GLY A 334 9.38 -0.97 3.67
N LYS A 335 9.28 -2.28 3.88
CA LYS A 335 10.45 -3.15 3.81
C LYS A 335 10.16 -4.34 2.89
N GLY A 336 11.14 -4.67 2.07
CA GLY A 336 11.07 -5.69 1.05
C GLY A 336 10.75 -7.08 1.55
N SER A 337 10.27 -7.90 0.63
CA SER A 337 9.70 -9.18 0.92
C SER A 337 10.74 -10.30 1.06
N LEU A 338 10.33 -11.38 1.73
CA LEU A 338 11.03 -12.66 1.78
C LEU A 338 11.38 -13.23 0.39
N PHE A 339 10.57 -12.90 -0.62
CA PHE A 339 10.76 -13.42 -1.99
C PHE A 339 11.96 -12.78 -2.67
N LEU A 340 12.15 -11.47 -2.54
CA LEU A 340 13.28 -10.79 -3.13
C LEU A 340 14.60 -11.30 -2.55
N GLY A 341 14.69 -11.46 -1.23
CA GLY A 341 15.85 -12.02 -0.56
C GLY A 341 16.20 -13.46 -0.99
N ARG A 342 15.20 -14.27 -1.34
CA ARG A 342 15.42 -15.64 -1.84
C ARG A 342 15.98 -15.68 -3.26
N MET A 343 15.57 -14.72 -4.10
CA MET A 343 15.98 -14.70 -5.51
C MET A 343 17.31 -14.01 -5.75
N THR A 344 17.58 -12.93 -5.03
CA THR A 344 18.69 -12.02 -5.36
C THR A 344 19.63 -11.76 -4.18
N ASN A 345 19.33 -12.23 -2.97
CA ASN A 345 19.97 -11.85 -1.70
C ASN A 345 19.95 -10.33 -1.43
N LEU A 346 19.07 -9.62 -2.10
CA LEU A 346 18.82 -8.20 -1.88
C LEU A 346 17.54 -8.02 -1.08
N PHE A 347 17.41 -6.87 -0.43
CA PHE A 347 16.18 -6.38 0.12
C PHE A 347 15.78 -5.12 -0.64
N ASP A 348 14.50 -4.84 -0.68
CA ASP A 348 14.00 -3.52 -0.98
C ASP A 348 13.50 -2.89 0.31
N GLY A 349 13.63 -1.60 0.44
CA GLY A 349 13.16 -0.90 1.61
C GLY A 349 13.34 0.59 1.48
N VAL A 350 12.35 1.29 1.98
CA VAL A 350 12.28 2.75 1.98
C VAL A 350 11.44 3.22 3.17
N SER A 351 11.71 4.40 3.67
CA SER A 351 10.91 5.03 4.71
C SER A 351 10.74 6.52 4.44
N ILE A 352 9.70 7.09 5.02
CA ILE A 352 9.43 8.53 4.99
C ILE A 352 8.84 8.96 6.33
N VAL A 353 9.11 10.19 6.72
CA VAL A 353 8.53 10.80 7.91
C VAL A 353 7.34 11.67 7.54
N MET A 354 6.27 11.55 8.32
CA MET A 354 5.15 12.46 8.34
C MET A 354 5.21 13.29 9.61
N GLU A 355 5.15 14.61 9.47
CA GLU A 355 5.19 15.54 10.59
C GLU A 355 3.91 16.34 10.72
N ARG A 356 3.61 16.74 11.94
CA ARG A 356 2.57 17.71 12.23
C ARG A 356 2.85 19.01 11.46
N ASN A 357 1.82 19.54 10.81
CA ASN A 357 1.91 20.83 10.15
C ASN A 357 2.07 21.94 11.19
N ASP A 358 3.06 22.81 11.00
CA ASP A 358 3.31 23.97 11.86
C ASP A 358 2.59 25.25 11.39
N GLY A 359 1.74 25.13 10.36
CA GLY A 359 0.98 26.22 9.78
C GLY A 359 1.81 27.16 8.89
N LYS A 360 3.09 26.86 8.68
CA LYS A 360 3.92 27.65 7.77
C LYS A 360 3.75 27.17 6.35
N MET A 361 3.30 28.07 5.51
CA MET A 361 3.35 27.87 4.05
C MET A 361 4.76 28.24 3.58
N GLU A 362 5.38 27.40 2.74
CA GLU A 362 6.66 27.78 2.12
C GLU A 362 6.40 29.03 1.26
N ASP A 363 7.13 30.10 1.53
CA ASP A 363 7.05 31.32 0.70
C ASP A 363 7.52 30.99 -0.72
N GLU A 364 6.68 31.17 -1.72
CA GLU A 364 6.99 30.97 -3.16
C GLU A 364 8.21 31.79 -3.64
N SER A 365 8.74 32.70 -2.81
CA SER A 365 9.84 33.62 -3.17
C SER A 365 11.23 33.00 -3.10
N SER A 366 11.40 31.78 -2.53
CA SER A 366 12.75 31.19 -2.34
C SER A 366 13.23 30.31 -3.51
N VAL A 367 12.35 29.94 -4.44
CA VAL A 367 12.68 29.04 -5.56
C VAL A 367 13.31 29.79 -6.75
N SER A 368 13.18 31.12 -6.84
CA SER A 368 13.62 31.89 -8.00
C SER A 368 15.08 32.38 -7.97
N SER A 369 15.85 32.15 -6.89
CA SER A 369 17.21 32.74 -6.78
C SER A 369 18.37 31.73 -6.93
N GLU A 370 18.12 30.42 -6.98
CA GLU A 370 19.19 29.41 -7.15
C GLU A 370 19.32 28.82 -8.56
N SER A 371 18.33 29.02 -9.45
CA SER A 371 18.35 28.43 -10.79
C SER A 371 19.14 29.21 -11.85
N GLU A 372 19.73 30.37 -11.53
CA GLU A 372 20.50 31.17 -12.51
C GLU A 372 22.05 31.00 -12.42
N LYS A 373 22.57 30.14 -11.55
CA LYS A 373 24.04 30.01 -11.37
C LYS A 373 24.69 28.75 -11.91
N ASP A 374 23.94 27.79 -12.40
CA ASP A 374 24.52 26.53 -12.92
C ASP A 374 24.17 26.24 -14.41
N GLN A 375 24.21 27.27 -15.24
CA GLN A 375 24.32 27.10 -16.69
C GLN A 375 25.57 27.81 -17.21
N ILE A 376 26.73 27.17 -17.09
CA ILE A 376 27.88 27.32 -18.01
C ILE A 376 28.56 25.96 -18.11
#